data_46b9784838344730f233daa96438c422
#
_entry.id   46b9784838344730f233daa96438c422
#
_cell.length_a   1.000
_cell.length_b   1.000
_cell.length_c   1.000
_cell.angle_alpha   90.00
_cell.angle_beta   90.00
_cell.angle_gamma   90.00
#
_symmetry.space_group_name_H-M   'P 1'
#
loop_
_entity.id
_entity.type
_entity.pdbx_description
1 polymer ?
#
loop_
_entity_poly.entity_id
_entity_poly.type
_entity_poly.pdbx_seq_one_letter_code
_entity_poly.pdbx_strand_id
1 'polypeptide(L)'
;MSQRRALWRTQLGMALFWLAALGTLYLAMDRWLKPAAVSVQADGSVELTRHRDGHFYAEGSINGQPVQFMVDTGATAIAVTDALAEAAGLQGGRVATFSTANGEREGRLVRAESVKLGPLTVYQLTVGTGYTGATPQSALLGQNFLKQFDVRMAGDVMVIKPQ
;
A
#
# COMPACT_ATOMS: atom_id res chain seq x y z
N MET A 1 13.03 -56.71 -5.96
CA MET A 1 13.60 -55.33 -5.85
C MET A 1 12.94 -54.30 -6.79
N SER A 2 12.21 -54.69 -7.83
CA SER A 2 11.59 -53.78 -8.81
C SER A 2 10.35 -53.03 -8.33
N GLN A 3 9.50 -53.62 -7.54
CA GLN A 3 8.22 -53.01 -7.11
C GLN A 3 8.43 -51.80 -6.18
N ARG A 4 9.41 -51.81 -5.30
CA ARG A 4 9.72 -50.65 -4.43
C ARG A 4 10.16 -49.42 -5.26
N ARG A 5 10.94 -49.61 -6.29
CA ARG A 5 11.38 -48.52 -7.19
C ARG A 5 10.23 -47.95 -7.99
N ALA A 6 9.26 -48.73 -8.41
CA ALA A 6 8.08 -48.25 -9.11
C ALA A 6 7.17 -47.40 -8.20
N LEU A 7 6.94 -47.84 -6.94
CA LEU A 7 6.14 -47.11 -5.96
C LEU A 7 6.79 -45.74 -5.62
N TRP A 8 8.08 -45.71 -5.44
CA TRP A 8 8.81 -44.44 -5.19
C TRP A 8 8.71 -43.45 -6.34
N ARG A 9 8.76 -43.92 -7.57
CA ARG A 9 8.62 -43.07 -8.79
C ARG A 9 7.22 -42.48 -8.92
N THR A 10 6.17 -43.24 -8.62
CA THR A 10 4.79 -42.75 -8.61
C THR A 10 4.52 -41.78 -7.48
N GLN A 11 5.04 -42.02 -6.26
CA GLN A 11 4.93 -41.11 -5.14
C GLN A 11 5.68 -39.79 -5.39
N LEU A 12 6.89 -39.86 -5.97
CA LEU A 12 7.65 -38.66 -6.35
C LEU A 12 6.93 -37.84 -7.42
N GLY A 13 6.36 -38.53 -8.43
CA GLY A 13 5.57 -37.86 -9.48
C GLY A 13 4.34 -37.16 -8.93
N MET A 14 3.60 -37.80 -8.02
CA MET A 14 2.48 -37.18 -7.32
C MET A 14 2.90 -35.99 -6.46
N ALA A 15 3.99 -36.12 -5.72
CA ALA A 15 4.52 -35.02 -4.91
C ALA A 15 4.90 -33.79 -5.77
N LEU A 16 5.60 -34.03 -6.88
CA LEU A 16 5.96 -32.96 -7.83
C LEU A 16 4.72 -32.32 -8.48
N PHE A 17 3.71 -33.14 -8.83
CA PHE A 17 2.45 -32.61 -9.36
C PHE A 17 1.75 -31.69 -8.36
N TRP A 18 1.63 -32.11 -7.10
CA TRP A 18 0.99 -31.29 -6.07
C TRP A 18 1.78 -30.04 -5.73
N LEU A 19 3.11 -30.10 -5.72
CA LEU A 19 3.96 -28.92 -5.54
C LEU A 19 3.78 -27.92 -6.69
N ALA A 20 3.72 -28.40 -7.92
CA ALA A 20 3.47 -27.55 -9.08
C ALA A 20 2.05 -26.94 -9.05
N ALA A 21 1.04 -27.74 -8.69
CA ALA A 21 -0.34 -27.28 -8.54
C ALA A 21 -0.50 -26.22 -7.43
N LEU A 22 0.09 -26.45 -6.27
CA LEU A 22 0.09 -25.48 -5.17
C LEU A 22 0.89 -24.22 -5.51
N GLY A 23 2.03 -24.37 -6.19
CA GLY A 23 2.82 -23.23 -6.66
C GLY A 23 2.07 -22.35 -7.66
N THR A 24 1.39 -22.98 -8.65
CA THR A 24 0.53 -22.23 -9.59
C THR A 24 -0.67 -21.59 -8.92
N LEU A 25 -1.31 -22.27 -7.98
CA LEU A 25 -2.41 -21.70 -7.21
C LEU A 25 -1.94 -20.50 -6.36
N TYR A 26 -0.79 -20.63 -5.71
CA TYR A 26 -0.19 -19.55 -4.92
C TYR A 26 0.11 -18.32 -5.80
N LEU A 27 0.76 -18.52 -6.95
CA LEU A 27 1.07 -17.42 -7.88
C LEU A 27 -0.19 -16.77 -8.47
N ALA A 28 -1.20 -17.56 -8.77
CA ALA A 28 -2.48 -17.05 -9.24
C ALA A 28 -3.18 -16.23 -8.16
N MET A 29 -3.19 -16.73 -6.92
CA MET A 29 -3.79 -16.03 -5.77
C MET A 29 -3.03 -14.74 -5.42
N ASP A 30 -1.69 -14.76 -5.41
CA ASP A 30 -0.87 -13.59 -5.16
C ASP A 30 -1.16 -12.48 -6.19
N ARG A 31 -1.25 -12.86 -7.48
CA ARG A 31 -1.58 -11.94 -8.56
C ARG A 31 -3.00 -11.39 -8.47
N TRP A 32 -3.93 -12.21 -7.98
CA TRP A 32 -5.35 -11.87 -7.84
C TRP A 32 -5.66 -10.99 -6.62
N LEU A 33 -4.83 -11.08 -5.57
CA LEU A 33 -4.98 -10.32 -4.33
C LEU A 33 -4.22 -8.98 -4.35
N LYS A 34 -3.27 -8.79 -5.26
CA LYS A 34 -2.55 -7.50 -5.37
C LYS A 34 -3.47 -6.41 -5.88
N PRO A 35 -3.43 -5.20 -5.28
CA PRO A 35 -4.12 -4.03 -5.82
C PRO A 35 -3.68 -3.76 -7.27
N ALA A 36 -4.60 -3.19 -8.06
CA ALA A 36 -4.27 -2.78 -9.42
C ALA A 36 -3.14 -1.74 -9.39
N ALA A 37 -2.23 -1.85 -10.35
CA ALA A 37 -1.14 -0.87 -10.48
C ALA A 37 -1.72 0.52 -10.76
N VAL A 38 -1.05 1.53 -10.24
CA VAL A 38 -1.34 2.94 -10.52
C VAL A 38 -1.18 3.19 -12.02
N SER A 39 -2.22 3.72 -12.66
CA SER A 39 -2.14 4.16 -14.06
C SER A 39 -1.77 5.64 -14.12
N VAL A 40 -0.64 5.96 -14.75
CA VAL A 40 -0.21 7.34 -14.97
C VAL A 40 -0.59 7.73 -16.38
N GLN A 41 -1.38 8.80 -16.51
CA GLN A 41 -1.82 9.31 -17.80
C GLN A 41 -0.79 10.30 -18.38
N ALA A 42 -0.86 10.54 -19.68
CA ALA A 42 0.07 11.46 -20.39
C ALA A 42 0.01 12.90 -19.88
N ASP A 43 -1.10 13.32 -19.28
CA ASP A 43 -1.31 14.64 -18.67
C ASP A 43 -0.75 14.75 -17.24
N GLY A 44 -0.04 13.71 -16.76
CA GLY A 44 0.50 13.66 -15.41
C GLY A 44 -0.54 13.32 -14.33
N SER A 45 -1.78 13.01 -14.70
CA SER A 45 -2.77 12.54 -13.75
C SER A 45 -2.53 11.08 -13.36
N VAL A 46 -2.97 10.75 -12.17
CA VAL A 46 -2.93 9.41 -11.60
C VAL A 46 -4.34 8.87 -11.54
N GLU A 47 -4.57 7.71 -12.15
CA GLU A 47 -5.84 7.01 -12.11
C GLU A 47 -5.71 5.75 -11.24
N LEU A 48 -6.64 5.62 -10.29
CA LEU A 48 -6.73 4.50 -9.36
C LEU A 48 -8.06 3.78 -9.58
N THR A 49 -8.00 2.45 -9.62
CA THR A 49 -9.20 1.61 -9.67
C THR A 49 -9.52 1.12 -8.27
N ARG A 50 -10.81 1.14 -7.91
CA ARG A 50 -11.30 0.66 -6.62
C ARG A 50 -10.99 -0.81 -6.45
N HIS A 51 -10.34 -1.14 -5.36
CA HIS A 51 -10.10 -2.52 -4.97
C HIS A 51 -11.39 -3.17 -4.46
N ARG A 52 -11.42 -4.51 -4.37
CA ARG A 52 -12.59 -5.30 -3.97
C ARG A 52 -13.09 -5.03 -2.56
N ASP A 53 -12.22 -4.57 -1.68
CA ASP A 53 -12.54 -4.16 -0.31
C ASP A 53 -13.20 -2.75 -0.24
N GLY A 54 -13.39 -2.11 -1.39
CA GLY A 54 -13.99 -0.79 -1.50
C GLY A 54 -13.03 0.37 -1.41
N HIS A 55 -11.73 0.14 -1.16
CA HIS A 55 -10.72 1.18 -1.03
C HIS A 55 -9.94 1.40 -2.33
N PHE A 56 -9.28 2.54 -2.44
CA PHE A 56 -8.31 2.83 -3.48
C PHE A 56 -6.91 2.67 -2.91
N TYR A 57 -6.04 2.00 -3.67
CA TYR A 57 -4.65 1.79 -3.29
C TYR A 57 -3.73 2.38 -4.35
N ALA A 58 -2.58 2.86 -3.90
CA ALA A 58 -1.57 3.41 -4.78
C ALA A 58 -0.16 3.15 -4.24
N GLU A 59 0.75 2.77 -5.10
CA GLU A 59 2.16 2.71 -4.79
C GLU A 59 2.77 4.10 -4.88
N GLY A 60 3.64 4.42 -3.95
CA GLY A 60 4.32 5.71 -3.89
C GLY A 60 5.58 5.66 -3.04
N SER A 61 6.02 6.82 -2.56
CA SER A 61 7.15 6.88 -1.63
C SER A 61 7.04 8.05 -0.65
N ILE A 62 7.64 7.88 0.52
CA ILE A 62 7.87 8.93 1.52
C ILE A 62 9.37 9.03 1.76
N ASN A 63 9.97 10.19 1.54
CA ASN A 63 11.42 10.41 1.60
C ASN A 63 12.23 9.38 0.79
N GLY A 64 11.66 8.92 -0.34
CA GLY A 64 12.26 7.90 -1.20
C GLY A 64 12.00 6.44 -0.76
N GLN A 65 11.45 6.20 0.42
CA GLN A 65 11.08 4.85 0.87
C GLN A 65 9.76 4.42 0.22
N PRO A 66 9.72 3.24 -0.43
CA PRO A 66 8.50 2.71 -1.03
C PRO A 66 7.39 2.53 0.00
N VAL A 67 6.16 2.87 -0.40
CA VAL A 67 4.98 2.78 0.44
C VAL A 67 3.77 2.36 -0.38
N GLN A 68 2.89 1.57 0.22
CA GLN A 68 1.56 1.31 -0.28
C GLN A 68 0.57 2.21 0.45
N PHE A 69 0.05 3.20 -0.25
CA PHE A 69 -0.99 4.07 0.26
C PHE A 69 -2.36 3.43 0.10
N MET A 70 -3.18 3.52 1.14
CA MET A 70 -4.62 3.41 1.07
C MET A 70 -5.20 4.81 1.11
N VAL A 71 -5.95 5.20 0.09
CA VAL A 71 -6.58 6.53 0.04
C VAL A 71 -7.73 6.58 1.04
N ASP A 72 -7.61 7.49 1.99
CA ASP A 72 -8.60 7.71 3.04
C ASP A 72 -9.03 9.19 3.06
N THR A 73 -10.19 9.47 2.48
CA THR A 73 -10.76 10.82 2.45
C THR A 73 -11.26 11.29 3.82
N GLY A 74 -11.40 10.39 4.80
CA GLY A 74 -11.75 10.70 6.18
C GLY A 74 -10.53 11.04 7.05
N ALA A 75 -9.32 10.67 6.63
CA ALA A 75 -8.11 11.01 7.34
C ALA A 75 -7.67 12.45 7.03
N THR A 76 -7.41 13.26 8.06
CA THR A 76 -6.97 14.65 7.88
C THR A 76 -5.52 14.75 7.38
N ALA A 77 -4.68 13.78 7.72
CA ALA A 77 -3.27 13.74 7.36
C ALA A 77 -2.84 12.33 6.96
N ILE A 78 -1.72 12.24 6.27
CA ILE A 78 -1.05 10.96 6.04
C ILE A 78 -0.73 10.32 7.39
N ALA A 79 -0.96 9.00 7.50
CA ALA A 79 -0.58 8.23 8.66
C ALA A 79 0.23 7.00 8.23
N VAL A 80 1.37 6.77 8.88
CA VAL A 80 2.30 5.69 8.55
C VAL A 80 2.51 4.76 9.72
N THR A 81 2.89 3.52 9.42
CA THR A 81 3.34 2.57 10.45
C THR A 81 4.67 3.04 11.06
N ASP A 82 4.95 2.60 12.28
CA ASP A 82 6.22 2.94 12.94
C ASP A 82 7.42 2.38 12.17
N ALA A 83 7.29 1.18 11.58
CA ALA A 83 8.32 0.59 10.75
C ALA A 83 8.62 1.42 9.49
N LEU A 84 7.59 1.95 8.82
CA LEU A 84 7.77 2.84 7.67
C LEU A 84 8.36 4.18 8.11
N ALA A 85 7.94 4.72 9.26
CA ALA A 85 8.47 5.95 9.81
C ALA A 85 9.99 5.85 10.05
N GLU A 86 10.43 4.74 10.65
CA GLU A 86 11.85 4.46 10.86
C GLU A 86 12.61 4.35 9.53
N ALA A 87 12.11 3.54 8.59
CA ALA A 87 12.73 3.33 7.28
C ALA A 87 12.82 4.63 6.45
N ALA A 88 11.82 5.51 6.55
CA ALA A 88 11.76 6.80 5.85
C ALA A 88 12.49 7.94 6.58
N GLY A 89 13.16 7.65 7.72
CA GLY A 89 13.87 8.65 8.51
C GLY A 89 12.97 9.71 9.14
N LEU A 90 11.70 9.38 9.40
CA LEU A 90 10.72 10.27 10.03
C LEU A 90 10.96 10.33 11.54
N GLN A 91 11.95 11.12 11.95
CA GLN A 91 12.36 11.24 13.34
C GLN A 91 11.93 12.57 13.97
N GLY A 92 11.91 12.61 15.30
CA GLY A 92 11.55 13.82 16.04
C GLY A 92 10.05 14.10 16.01
N GLY A 93 9.70 15.35 15.78
CA GLY A 93 8.32 15.82 15.77
C GLY A 93 7.67 15.93 17.16
N ARG A 94 6.41 16.30 17.21
CA ARG A 94 5.64 16.41 18.47
C ARG A 94 4.78 15.18 18.68
N VAL A 95 4.65 14.76 19.92
CA VAL A 95 3.66 13.72 20.30
C VAL A 95 2.25 14.25 20.03
N ALA A 96 1.39 13.39 19.53
CA ALA A 96 -0.01 13.69 19.25
C ALA A 96 -0.86 12.43 19.49
N THR A 97 -2.08 12.64 19.94
CA THR A 97 -3.10 11.59 20.04
C THR A 97 -3.96 11.63 18.78
N PHE A 98 -4.14 10.49 18.16
CA PHE A 98 -4.97 10.30 16.98
C PHE A 98 -6.25 9.55 17.37
N SER A 99 -7.40 10.12 17.02
CA SER A 99 -8.68 9.40 17.11
C SER A 99 -8.82 8.53 15.87
N THR A 100 -8.94 7.23 16.07
CA THR A 100 -9.09 6.23 15.01
C THR A 100 -10.38 5.43 15.20
N ALA A 101 -10.82 4.69 14.18
CA ALA A 101 -11.97 3.80 14.29
C ALA A 101 -11.83 2.75 15.42
N ASN A 102 -10.58 2.42 15.82
CA ASN A 102 -10.26 1.46 16.89
C ASN A 102 -9.93 2.14 18.23
N GLY A 103 -10.27 3.42 18.40
CA GLY A 103 -9.97 4.20 19.59
C GLY A 103 -8.81 5.18 19.43
N GLU A 104 -8.40 5.78 20.54
CA GLU A 104 -7.28 6.71 20.55
C GLU A 104 -5.93 5.99 20.49
N ARG A 105 -5.00 6.56 19.76
CA ARG A 105 -3.61 6.10 19.66
C ARG A 105 -2.65 7.26 19.81
N GLU A 106 -1.61 7.03 20.58
CA GLU A 106 -0.47 7.94 20.59
C GLU A 106 0.43 7.69 19.38
N GLY A 107 0.98 8.75 18.85
CA GLY A 107 1.95 8.76 17.79
C GLY A 107 2.66 10.09 17.74
N ARG A 108 3.32 10.41 16.66
CA ARG A 108 4.06 11.65 16.48
C ARG A 108 3.64 12.32 15.17
N LEU A 109 3.60 13.62 15.15
CA LEU A 109 3.48 14.43 13.94
C LEU A 109 4.89 14.84 13.52
N VAL A 110 5.34 14.33 12.39
CA VAL A 110 6.68 14.51 11.84
C VAL A 110 6.57 15.15 10.46
N ARG A 111 7.58 15.88 10.02
CA ARG A 111 7.62 16.47 8.70
C ARG A 111 8.38 15.55 7.73
N ALA A 112 7.71 15.09 6.68
CA ALA A 112 8.34 14.40 5.57
C ALA A 112 8.89 15.43 4.58
N GLU A 113 10.08 15.20 4.05
CA GLU A 113 10.69 16.06 3.03
C GLU A 113 9.93 15.97 1.71
N SER A 114 9.51 14.76 1.32
CA SER A 114 8.73 14.52 0.11
C SER A 114 7.79 13.34 0.27
N VAL A 115 6.60 13.49 -0.33
CA VAL A 115 5.62 12.41 -0.52
C VAL A 115 5.28 12.35 -2.00
N LYS A 116 5.39 11.16 -2.60
CA LYS A 116 5.17 10.96 -4.04
C LYS A 116 4.12 9.90 -4.31
N LEU A 117 3.31 10.17 -5.31
CA LEU A 117 2.31 9.25 -5.87
C LEU A 117 2.43 9.31 -7.41
N GLY A 118 3.15 8.37 -8.00
CA GLY A 118 3.53 8.49 -9.42
C GLY A 118 4.29 9.81 -9.69
N PRO A 119 3.84 10.65 -10.63
CA PRO A 119 4.44 11.95 -10.93
C PRO A 119 4.07 13.05 -9.92
N LEU A 120 3.03 12.84 -9.10
CA LEU A 120 2.54 13.81 -8.13
C LEU A 120 3.48 13.84 -6.92
N THR A 121 4.00 15.02 -6.59
CA THR A 121 4.92 15.19 -5.46
C THR A 121 4.50 16.38 -4.60
N VAL A 122 4.44 16.17 -3.29
CA VAL A 122 4.24 17.23 -2.30
C VAL A 122 5.43 17.24 -1.35
N TYR A 123 5.99 18.41 -1.12
CA TYR A 123 7.14 18.59 -0.23
C TYR A 123 6.69 19.10 1.14
N GLN A 124 7.50 18.82 2.15
CA GLN A 124 7.33 19.36 3.50
C GLN A 124 5.96 19.09 4.11
N LEU A 125 5.46 17.85 3.94
CA LEU A 125 4.15 17.45 4.39
C LEU A 125 4.21 16.85 5.80
N THR A 126 3.24 17.19 6.65
CA THR A 126 3.12 16.60 7.99
C THR A 126 2.56 15.18 7.88
N VAL A 127 3.21 14.24 8.53
CA VAL A 127 2.85 12.82 8.57
C VAL A 127 2.68 12.39 10.03
N GLY A 128 1.63 11.65 10.32
CA GLY A 128 1.42 11.00 11.63
C GLY A 128 2.05 9.61 11.66
N THR A 129 2.70 9.25 12.75
CA THR A 129 3.18 7.88 13.00
C THR A 129 2.22 7.10 13.90
N GLY A 130 2.45 5.81 14.09
CA GLY A 130 1.61 4.98 14.98
C GLY A 130 0.41 4.34 14.27
N TYR A 131 0.30 4.45 12.95
CA TYR A 131 -0.74 3.75 12.20
C TYR A 131 -0.54 2.23 12.23
N THR A 132 -1.64 1.49 12.36
CA THR A 132 -1.63 0.03 12.25
C THR A 132 -2.14 -0.36 10.86
N GLY A 133 -1.22 -0.56 9.94
CA GLY A 133 -1.51 -1.01 8.57
C GLY A 133 -1.48 -2.52 8.42
N ALA A 134 -1.92 -3.01 7.25
CA ALA A 134 -1.89 -4.43 6.90
C ALA A 134 -0.45 -4.96 6.75
N THR A 135 0.48 -4.12 6.35
CA THR A 135 1.91 -4.43 6.21
C THR A 135 2.77 -3.32 6.82
N PRO A 136 4.06 -3.59 7.12
CA PRO A 136 4.98 -2.55 7.58
C PRO A 136 5.09 -1.33 6.65
N GLN A 137 4.90 -1.52 5.33
CA GLN A 137 4.97 -0.48 4.30
C GLN A 137 3.62 0.20 4.03
N SER A 138 2.59 -0.07 4.83
CA SER A 138 1.27 0.55 4.65
C SER A 138 1.21 1.96 5.19
N ALA A 139 0.48 2.83 4.48
CA ALA A 139 0.15 4.17 4.96
C ALA A 139 -1.27 4.57 4.52
N LEU A 140 -1.89 5.47 5.28
CA LEU A 140 -3.09 6.19 4.85
C LEU A 140 -2.67 7.45 4.07
N LEU A 141 -3.28 7.69 2.92
CA LEU A 141 -3.12 8.91 2.14
C LEU A 141 -4.28 9.85 2.48
N GLY A 142 -4.03 10.79 3.36
CA GLY A 142 -5.08 11.69 3.90
C GLY A 142 -5.24 12.99 3.11
N GLN A 143 -6.16 13.82 3.61
CA GLN A 143 -6.58 15.08 2.97
C GLN A 143 -5.46 16.11 2.84
N ASN A 144 -4.45 16.09 3.70
CA ASN A 144 -3.33 17.04 3.59
C ASN A 144 -2.51 16.85 2.30
N PHE A 145 -2.50 15.65 1.73
CA PHE A 145 -1.95 15.38 0.40
C PHE A 145 -3.02 15.64 -0.69
N LEU A 146 -4.19 15.03 -0.56
CA LEU A 146 -5.22 15.04 -1.61
C LEU A 146 -5.67 16.45 -1.98
N LYS A 147 -5.80 17.38 -1.03
CA LYS A 147 -6.20 18.77 -1.26
C LYS A 147 -5.22 19.61 -2.08
N GLN A 148 -4.02 19.11 -2.37
CA GLN A 148 -3.05 19.77 -3.26
C GLN A 148 -3.35 19.52 -4.74
N PHE A 149 -4.37 18.70 -5.02
CA PHE A 149 -4.72 18.21 -6.36
C PHE A 149 -6.22 18.33 -6.62
N ASP A 150 -6.60 18.30 -7.90
CA ASP A 150 -8.01 18.09 -8.30
C ASP A 150 -8.30 16.58 -8.22
N VAL A 151 -9.16 16.19 -7.28
CA VAL A 151 -9.52 14.78 -7.06
C VAL A 151 -10.95 14.57 -7.51
N ARG A 152 -11.17 13.66 -8.46
CA ARG A 152 -12.47 13.25 -8.96
C ARG A 152 -12.66 11.77 -8.75
N MET A 153 -13.83 11.40 -8.26
CA MET A 153 -14.25 10.02 -8.09
C MET A 153 -15.54 9.79 -8.87
N ALA A 154 -15.53 8.79 -9.74
CA ALA A 154 -16.69 8.38 -10.51
C ALA A 154 -16.76 6.84 -10.55
N GLY A 155 -17.78 6.27 -9.93
CA GLY A 155 -17.90 4.82 -9.79
C GLY A 155 -16.68 4.19 -9.12
N ASP A 156 -16.02 3.29 -9.82
CA ASP A 156 -14.84 2.56 -9.33
C ASP A 156 -13.50 3.18 -9.75
N VAL A 157 -13.53 4.42 -10.23
CA VAL A 157 -12.33 5.14 -10.67
C VAL A 157 -12.15 6.42 -9.87
N MET A 158 -10.93 6.64 -9.38
CA MET A 158 -10.49 7.90 -8.79
C MET A 158 -9.36 8.47 -9.66
N VAL A 159 -9.49 9.74 -10.05
CA VAL A 159 -8.48 10.48 -10.82
C VAL A 159 -7.96 11.62 -9.97
N ILE A 160 -6.63 11.70 -9.84
CA ILE A 160 -5.92 12.75 -9.11
C ILE A 160 -5.07 13.51 -10.12
N LYS A 161 -5.35 14.81 -10.29
CA LYS A 161 -4.70 15.69 -11.28
C LYS A 161 -3.91 16.80 -10.59
N PRO A 162 -2.76 17.22 -11.18
CA PRO A 162 -2.17 18.51 -10.82
C PRO A 162 -3.19 19.65 -10.99
N GLN A 163 -3.13 20.62 -10.07
CA GLN A 163 -3.90 21.85 -10.19
C GLN A 163 -3.26 22.80 -11.19
#